data_61e6dd67a9f6cabff1725591b674cf39
#
_entry.id   61e6dd67a9f6cabff1725591b674cf39
#
_cell.length_a   1.000
_cell.length_b   1.000
_cell.length_c   1.000
_cell.angle_alpha   90.00
_cell.angle_beta   90.00
_cell.angle_gamma   90.00
#
_symmetry.space_group_name_H-M   'P 1'
#
loop_
_entity.id
_entity.type
_entity.pdbx_description
1 polymer ?
#
loop_
_entity_poly.entity_id
_entity_poly.type
_entity_poly.pdbx_seq_one_letter_code
_entity_poly.pdbx_strand_id
1 'polypeptide(L)' 'MYITIKKAAKLLHVTPLTLRNWDKKGILRPYRNPANNYRLYRLDQIETFLRQLEGSRARQSIRKMDLF' A
#
# COMPACT_ATOMS: atom_id res chain seq x y z
N MET A 1 -1.25 6.58 13.80
CA MET A 1 -1.67 5.20 14.00
C MET A 1 -1.08 4.30 12.94
N TYR A 2 -0.52 3.19 13.35
CA TYR A 2 0.11 2.25 12.43
C TYR A 2 -0.74 0.99 12.29
N ILE A 3 -0.72 0.41 11.10
CA ILE A 3 -1.42 -0.85 10.82
C ILE A 3 -0.45 -1.80 10.14
N THR A 4 -0.75 -3.10 10.23
CA THR A 4 0.10 -4.12 9.63
C THR A 4 -0.09 -4.15 8.12
N ILE A 5 0.85 -4.81 7.42
CA ILE A 5 0.74 -4.99 5.98
C ILE A 5 -0.53 -5.74 5.61
N LYS A 6 -0.92 -6.69 6.44
CA LYS A 6 -2.14 -7.47 6.20
C LYS A 6 -3.37 -6.58 6.24
N LYS A 7 -3.44 -5.70 7.23
CA LYS A 7 -4.55 -4.77 7.36
C LYS A 7 -4.55 -3.76 6.22
N ALA A 8 -3.37 -3.24 5.88
CA ALA A 8 -3.25 -2.28 4.79
C ALA A 8 -3.70 -2.89 3.47
N ALA A 9 -3.34 -4.15 3.23
CA ALA A 9 -3.75 -4.84 2.02
C ALA A 9 -5.26 -4.94 1.92
N LYS A 10 -5.92 -5.23 3.04
CA LYS A 10 -7.38 -5.29 3.06
C LYS A 10 -8.01 -3.94 2.73
N LEU A 11 -7.46 -2.89 3.32
CA LEU A 11 -8.00 -1.54 3.09
C LEU A 11 -7.84 -1.11 1.65
N LEU A 12 -6.76 -1.52 1.01
CA LEU A 12 -6.49 -1.15 -0.39
C LEU A 12 -7.04 -2.17 -1.38
N HIS A 13 -7.63 -3.26 -0.90
CA HIS A 13 -8.18 -4.32 -1.75
C HIS A 13 -7.11 -4.95 -2.64
N VAL A 14 -5.94 -5.17 -2.07
CA VAL A 14 -4.84 -5.83 -2.77
C VAL A 14 -4.27 -6.91 -1.85
N THR A 15 -3.31 -7.68 -2.36
CA THR A 15 -2.65 -8.71 -1.57
C THR A 15 -1.43 -8.14 -0.86
N PRO A 16 -0.99 -8.77 0.24
CA PRO A 16 0.26 -8.35 0.88
C PRO A 16 1.46 -8.42 -0.06
N LEU A 17 1.45 -9.38 -0.99
CA LEU A 17 2.53 -9.48 -1.96
C LEU A 17 2.58 -8.24 -2.85
N THR A 18 1.44 -7.73 -3.25
CA THR A 18 1.38 -6.49 -4.03
C THR A 18 2.01 -5.34 -3.26
N LEU A 19 1.72 -5.24 -1.96
CA LEU A 19 2.31 -4.17 -1.15
C LEU A 19 3.82 -4.33 -1.03
N ARG A 20 4.32 -5.55 -0.94
CA ARG A 20 5.76 -5.79 -0.92
C ARG A 20 6.41 -5.36 -2.22
N ASN A 21 5.75 -5.63 -3.34
CA ASN A 21 6.25 -5.21 -4.63
C ASN A 21 6.26 -3.68 -4.75
N TRP A 22 5.21 -3.03 -4.25
CA TRP A 22 5.15 -1.58 -4.26
C TRP A 22 6.24 -0.96 -3.38
N ASP A 23 6.58 -1.62 -2.27
CA ASP A 23 7.69 -1.19 -1.44
C ASP A 23 9.00 -1.22 -2.23
N LYS A 24 9.26 -2.32 -2.91
CA LYS A 24 10.48 -2.46 -3.72
C LYS A 24 10.56 -1.42 -4.82
N LYS A 25 9.43 -1.06 -5.40
CA LYS A 25 9.38 -0.10 -6.49
C LYS A 25 9.31 1.35 -6.00
N GLY A 26 9.20 1.55 -4.70
CA GLY A 26 9.09 2.89 -4.14
C GLY A 26 7.74 3.54 -4.34
N ILE A 27 6.72 2.76 -4.68
CA ILE A 27 5.38 3.29 -4.89
C ILE A 27 4.70 3.60 -3.57
N LEU A 28 4.80 2.68 -2.62
CA LEU A 28 4.22 2.85 -1.29
C LEU A 28 5.14 2.18 -0.29
N ARG A 29 5.86 3.00 0.47
CA ARG A 29 6.85 2.49 1.40
C ARG A 29 6.31 2.44 2.82
N PRO A 30 6.50 1.31 3.50
CA PRO A 30 6.10 1.19 4.90
C PRO A 30 7.17 1.74 5.83
N TYR A 31 6.76 1.96 7.07
CA TYR A 31 7.69 2.15 8.17
C TYR A 31 8.10 0.77 8.67
N ARG A 32 9.38 0.56 8.87
CA ARG A 32 9.89 -0.68 9.42
C ARG A 32 10.18 -0.52 10.90
N ASN A 33 9.58 -1.38 11.72
CA ASN A 33 9.83 -1.36 13.15
C ASN A 33 11.25 -1.90 13.40
N PRO A 34 12.15 -1.10 13.97
CA PRO A 34 13.54 -1.56 14.16
C PRO A 34 13.66 -2.72 15.13
N ALA A 35 12.68 -2.93 16.01
CA ALA A 35 12.75 -4.00 16.96
C ALA A 35 12.52 -5.38 16.36
N ASN A 36 11.63 -5.48 15.34
CA ASN A 36 11.28 -6.76 14.75
C ASN A 36 11.24 -6.73 13.24
N ASN A 37 11.56 -5.60 12.64
CA ASN A 37 11.64 -5.44 11.19
C ASN A 37 10.30 -5.66 10.47
N TYR A 38 9.19 -5.58 11.19
CA TYR A 38 7.87 -5.70 10.57
C TYR A 38 7.53 -4.45 9.80
N ARG A 39 6.80 -4.63 8.71
CA ARG A 39 6.29 -3.52 7.91
C ARG A 39 5.03 -2.99 8.55
N LEU A 40 5.03 -1.69 8.80
CA LEU A 40 3.87 -0.99 9.35
C LEU A 40 3.55 0.18 8.45
N TYR A 41 2.27 0.43 8.24
CA TYR A 41 1.80 1.54 7.43
C TYR A 41 1.04 2.50 8.30
N ARG A 42 1.19 3.80 8.04
CA ARG A 42 0.38 4.79 8.74
C ARG A 42 -1.00 4.82 8.10
N LEU A 43 -2.00 4.90 8.94
CA LEU A 43 -3.38 4.91 8.44
C LEU A 43 -3.62 6.08 7.49
N ASP A 44 -3.13 7.27 7.85
CA ASP A 44 -3.31 8.43 6.98
C ASP A 44 -2.59 8.26 5.65
N GLN A 45 -1.44 7.59 5.65
CA GLN A 45 -0.72 7.25 4.42
C GLN A 45 -1.57 6.36 3.52
N ILE A 46 -2.20 5.36 4.10
CA ILE A 46 -3.05 4.44 3.35
C ILE A 46 -4.27 5.16 2.80
N GLU A 47 -4.88 6.03 3.60
CA GLU A 47 -6.05 6.78 3.15
C GLU A 47 -5.71 7.71 1.99
N THR A 48 -4.57 8.37 2.08
CA THR A 48 -4.12 9.25 1.01
C THR A 48 -3.85 8.46 -0.27
N PHE A 49 -3.19 7.32 -0.13
CA PHE A 49 -2.89 6.48 -1.27
C PHE A 49 -4.16 5.93 -1.91
N LEU A 50 -5.13 5.56 -1.09
CA LEU A 50 -6.41 5.06 -1.59
C LEU A 50 -7.13 6.12 -2.41
N ARG A 51 -7.11 7.37 -1.96
CA ARG A 51 -7.70 8.46 -2.73
C ARG A 51 -7.03 8.62 -4.07
N GLN A 52 -5.71 8.49 -4.12
CA GLN A 52 -4.97 8.57 -5.36
C GLN A 52 -5.35 7.44 -6.31
N LEU A 53 -5.52 6.24 -5.77
CA LEU A 53 -5.95 5.12 -6.58
C LEU A 53 -7.35 5.32 -7.13
N GLU A 54 -8.25 5.83 -6.31
CA GLU A 54 -9.62 6.08 -6.75
C GLU A 54 -9.67 7.17 -7.82
N GLY A 55 -8.87 8.20 -7.68
CA GLY A 55 -8.75 9.21 -8.71
C GLY A 55 -8.17 8.65 -9.98
N SER A 56 -7.18 7.78 -9.88
CA SER A 56 -6.57 7.14 -11.03
C SER A 56 -7.50 6.16 -11.71
N ARG A 57 -8.44 5.60 -10.96
CA ARG A 57 -9.39 4.64 -11.52
C ARG A 57 -10.18 5.22 -12.67
N ALA A 58 -10.51 6.48 -12.59
CA ALA A 58 -11.24 7.15 -13.67
C ALA A 58 -10.46 7.13 -14.96
N ARG A 59 -9.14 7.01 -14.89
CA ARG A 59 -8.27 6.95 -16.06
C ARG A 59 -7.80 5.54 -16.35
N GLN A 60 -8.29 4.58 -15.62
CA GLN A 60 -7.96 3.17 -15.80
C GLN A 60 -6.49 2.83 -15.55
N SER A 61 -5.74 3.73 -15.00
CA SER A 61 -4.33 3.48 -14.75
C SER A 61 -4.12 2.50 -13.61
N ILE A 62 -5.13 2.30 -12.78
CA ILE A 62 -5.03 1.38 -11.67
C ILE A 62 -4.80 -0.07 -12.12
N ARG A 63 -5.29 -0.43 -13.29
CA ARG A 63 -5.07 -1.78 -13.80
C ARG A 63 -3.62 -2.11 -13.98
N LYS A 64 -2.84 -1.15 -14.45
CA LYS A 64 -1.42 -1.37 -14.66
C LYS A 64 -0.69 -1.56 -13.36
N MET A 65 -1.17 -0.91 -12.32
CA MET A 65 -0.55 -1.06 -11.00
C MET A 65 -0.82 -2.41 -10.38
N ASP A 66 -1.91 -3.04 -10.76
CA ASP A 66 -2.29 -4.33 -10.21
C ASP A 66 -1.58 -5.50 -10.87
N LEU A 67 -0.80 -5.25 -11.88
CA LEU A 67 -0.17 -6.30 -12.68
C LEU A 67 1.25 -6.64 -12.22
N PHE A 68 1.55 -6.47 -10.99
CA PHE A 68 2.91 -6.78 -10.50
C PHE A 68 3.04 -8.21 -10.11
#